data_79fcd9da32b85ef560b1cfa4ea3ca6b1
#
_entry.id   79fcd9da32b85ef560b1cfa4ea3ca6b1
#
_cell.length_a   1.000
_cell.length_b   1.000
_cell.length_c   1.000
_cell.angle_alpha   90.00
_cell.angle_beta   90.00
_cell.angle_gamma   90.00
#
_symmetry.space_group_name_H-M   'P 1'
#
loop_
_entity.id
_entity.type
_entity.pdbx_description
1 polymer ?
#
loop_
_entity_poly.entity_id
_entity_poly.type
_entity_poly.pdbx_seq_one_letter_code
_entity_poly.pdbx_strand_id
1 'polypeptide(L)'
;MTLFLVSVIGIGWAFSFVLDNVFILYVAVAVSILMNIWSYWYSDKIVLAIAGGKQVSREAYPDLWNITENLAITAGLPMPKLYLIHDDAPNAFATGRDKTHAAVAVTTGLLSMLDRSEIEGVIAHELAHIGNRDILLTTIVVILVGFVTLLSDFFLRMTFYGHGGGRDRDGRVQMILLLIGIVLAIVAPLVAMVIQLAISRNREFLADARGEL
;
A
#
# COMPACT_ATOMS: atom_id res chain seq x y z
N MET A 1 10.00 1.35 -6.85
CA MET A 1 11.12 0.76 -6.09
C MET A 1 12.38 1.63 -6.11
N THR A 2 12.92 1.98 -7.26
CA THR A 2 14.13 2.84 -7.36
C THR A 2 13.98 4.19 -6.67
N LEU A 3 12.85 4.88 -6.87
CA LEU A 3 12.60 6.17 -6.23
C LEU A 3 12.61 6.09 -4.70
N PHE A 4 11.97 5.06 -4.14
CA PHE A 4 11.99 4.83 -2.69
C PHE A 4 13.41 4.57 -2.16
N LEU A 5 14.16 3.70 -2.83
CA LEU A 5 15.54 3.39 -2.46
C LEU A 5 16.40 4.65 -2.48
N VAL A 6 16.30 5.46 -3.54
CA VAL A 6 17.02 6.75 -3.65
C VAL A 6 16.59 7.72 -2.55
N SER A 7 15.29 7.80 -2.23
CA SER A 7 14.80 8.69 -1.18
C SER A 7 15.30 8.29 0.20
N VAL A 8 15.24 7.00 0.56
CA VAL A 8 15.72 6.52 1.87
C VAL A 8 17.22 6.68 2.01
N ILE A 9 17.99 6.39 0.94
CA ILE A 9 19.44 6.61 0.93
C ILE A 9 19.77 8.10 1.04
N GLY A 10 19.04 8.98 0.33
CA GLY A 10 19.22 10.42 0.40
C GLY A 10 18.95 10.98 1.80
N ILE A 11 17.89 10.51 2.45
CA ILE A 11 17.58 10.85 3.85
C ILE A 11 18.69 10.32 4.77
N GLY A 12 19.10 9.07 4.62
CA GLY A 12 20.19 8.48 5.39
C GLY A 12 21.51 9.23 5.23
N TRP A 13 21.81 9.69 4.01
CA TRP A 13 22.98 10.51 3.73
C TRP A 13 22.91 11.87 4.44
N ALA A 14 21.76 12.56 4.36
CA ALA A 14 21.55 13.83 5.05
C ALA A 14 21.71 13.69 6.57
N PHE A 15 21.14 12.63 7.17
CA PHE A 15 21.33 12.33 8.59
C PHE A 15 22.78 11.98 8.95
N SER A 16 23.45 11.21 8.11
CA SER A 16 24.88 10.88 8.28
C SER A 16 25.73 12.15 8.34
N PHE A 17 25.43 13.11 7.47
CA PHE A 17 26.12 14.39 7.43
C PHE A 17 25.82 15.26 8.67
N VAL A 18 24.55 15.37 9.07
CA VAL A 18 24.11 16.20 10.21
C VAL A 18 24.62 15.66 11.54
N LEU A 19 24.67 14.33 11.71
CA LEU A 19 25.07 13.66 12.94
C LEU A 19 26.56 13.24 12.94
N ASP A 20 27.29 13.59 11.89
CA ASP A 20 28.70 13.24 11.67
C ASP A 20 28.97 11.74 11.92
N ASN A 21 28.07 10.89 11.40
CA ASN A 21 28.12 9.45 11.62
C ASN A 21 27.76 8.67 10.35
N VAL A 22 28.77 8.20 9.64
CA VAL A 22 28.62 7.42 8.38
C VAL A 22 27.89 6.10 8.59
N PHE A 23 27.87 5.54 9.80
CA PHE A 23 27.16 4.30 10.09
C PHE A 23 25.66 4.42 9.81
N ILE A 24 25.08 5.61 9.98
CA ILE A 24 23.67 5.89 9.67
C ILE A 24 23.37 5.66 8.19
N LEU A 25 24.26 6.06 7.30
CA LEU A 25 24.13 5.82 5.87
C LEU A 25 24.13 4.32 5.55
N TYR A 26 25.05 3.54 6.14
CA TYR A 26 25.08 2.10 5.92
C TYR A 26 23.80 1.41 6.42
N VAL A 27 23.29 1.81 7.57
CA VAL A 27 22.01 1.31 8.10
C VAL A 27 20.86 1.68 7.17
N ALA A 28 20.78 2.93 6.68
CA ALA A 28 19.75 3.37 5.76
C ALA A 28 19.75 2.56 4.44
N VAL A 29 20.94 2.30 3.89
CA VAL A 29 21.10 1.47 2.69
C VAL A 29 20.63 0.03 2.97
N ALA A 30 21.09 -0.59 4.05
CA ALA A 30 20.72 -1.95 4.40
C ALA A 30 19.20 -2.08 4.62
N VAL A 31 18.62 -1.17 5.39
CA VAL A 31 17.16 -1.12 5.65
C VAL A 31 16.37 -0.93 4.36
N SER A 32 16.79 0.00 3.48
CA SER A 32 16.10 0.24 2.22
C SER A 32 16.09 -0.98 1.30
N ILE A 33 17.19 -1.71 1.21
CA ILE A 33 17.28 -2.94 0.42
C ILE A 33 16.39 -4.04 1.02
N LEU A 34 16.49 -4.28 2.33
CA LEU A 34 15.69 -5.29 3.02
C LEU A 34 14.19 -5.00 2.90
N MET A 35 13.79 -3.75 3.08
CA MET A 35 12.38 -3.34 2.94
C MET A 35 11.87 -3.49 1.50
N ASN A 36 12.69 -3.18 0.48
CA ASN A 36 12.31 -3.41 -0.91
C ASN A 36 12.07 -4.88 -1.21
N ILE A 37 12.97 -5.76 -0.74
CA ILE A 37 12.83 -7.21 -0.90
C ILE A 37 11.57 -7.70 -0.17
N TRP A 38 11.42 -7.32 1.09
CA TRP A 38 10.29 -7.76 1.92
C TRP A 38 8.95 -7.23 1.41
N SER A 39 8.88 -5.96 1.03
CA SER A 39 7.70 -5.34 0.42
C SER A 39 7.26 -6.08 -0.85
N TYR A 40 8.18 -6.48 -1.71
CA TYR A 40 7.85 -7.25 -2.90
C TYR A 40 7.23 -8.62 -2.59
N TRP A 41 7.82 -9.37 -1.64
CA TRP A 41 7.37 -10.74 -1.34
C TRP A 41 6.12 -10.81 -0.47
N TYR A 42 5.87 -9.83 0.37
CA TYR A 42 4.77 -9.81 1.35
C TYR A 42 3.77 -8.68 1.13
N SER A 43 3.79 -8.07 -0.04
CA SER A 43 2.96 -6.91 -0.37
C SER A 43 1.46 -7.15 -0.15
N ASP A 44 0.94 -8.29 -0.59
CA ASP A 44 -0.44 -8.71 -0.40
C ASP A 44 -0.82 -8.80 1.09
N LYS A 45 0.02 -9.47 1.87
CA LYS A 45 -0.24 -9.68 3.30
C LYS A 45 -0.18 -8.38 4.11
N ILE A 46 0.74 -7.48 3.76
CA ILE A 46 0.91 -6.18 4.45
C ILE A 46 -0.32 -5.30 4.22
N VAL A 47 -0.76 -5.14 2.97
CA VAL A 47 -1.93 -4.32 2.64
C VAL A 47 -3.19 -4.89 3.30
N LEU A 48 -3.41 -6.18 3.22
CA LEU A 48 -4.57 -6.85 3.83
C LEU A 48 -4.54 -6.76 5.36
N ALA A 49 -3.36 -6.88 5.99
CA ALA A 49 -3.23 -6.72 7.43
C ALA A 49 -3.52 -5.29 7.89
N ILE A 50 -3.03 -4.27 7.15
CA ILE A 50 -3.32 -2.86 7.44
C ILE A 50 -4.82 -2.57 7.29
N ALA A 51 -5.46 -3.15 6.26
CA ALA A 51 -6.89 -3.00 6.02
C ALA A 51 -7.78 -3.85 6.95
N GLY A 52 -7.20 -4.68 7.81
CA GLY A 52 -7.98 -5.57 8.68
C GLY A 52 -8.69 -6.71 7.96
N GLY A 53 -8.21 -7.09 6.78
CA GLY A 53 -8.81 -8.12 5.93
C GLY A 53 -8.68 -9.52 6.54
N LYS A 54 -9.79 -10.23 6.62
CA LYS A 54 -9.85 -11.64 7.04
C LYS A 54 -10.13 -12.51 5.84
N GLN A 55 -9.30 -13.52 5.61
CA GLN A 55 -9.52 -14.45 4.51
C GLN A 55 -10.84 -15.21 4.71
N VAL A 56 -11.64 -15.29 3.66
CA VAL A 56 -12.92 -15.98 3.67
C VAL A 56 -12.85 -17.29 2.88
N SER A 57 -13.64 -18.27 3.31
CA SER A 57 -13.80 -19.54 2.62
C SER A 57 -15.09 -19.59 1.80
N ARG A 58 -15.18 -20.58 0.92
CA ARG A 58 -16.37 -20.81 0.10
C ARG A 58 -17.63 -21.05 0.93
N GLU A 59 -17.47 -21.74 2.07
CA GLU A 59 -18.58 -22.08 2.97
C GLU A 59 -19.14 -20.85 3.69
N ALA A 60 -18.26 -19.89 4.00
CA ALA A 60 -18.66 -18.67 4.72
C ALA A 60 -19.34 -17.64 3.80
N TYR A 61 -18.88 -17.52 2.54
CA TYR A 61 -19.39 -16.54 1.58
C TYR A 61 -19.57 -17.18 0.20
N PRO A 62 -20.53 -18.12 0.03
CA PRO A 62 -20.69 -18.90 -1.20
C PRO A 62 -21.01 -18.03 -2.42
N ASP A 63 -21.81 -16.99 -2.28
CA ASP A 63 -22.18 -16.11 -3.40
C ASP A 63 -20.98 -15.32 -3.91
N LEU A 64 -20.25 -14.65 -3.04
CA LEU A 64 -19.04 -13.91 -3.40
C LEU A 64 -18.00 -14.84 -4.03
N TRP A 65 -17.83 -16.04 -3.46
CA TRP A 65 -16.91 -17.04 -3.99
C TRP A 65 -17.28 -17.46 -5.41
N ASN A 66 -18.55 -17.85 -5.64
CA ASN A 66 -19.02 -18.31 -6.94
C ASN A 66 -18.96 -17.20 -8.00
N ILE A 67 -19.29 -15.96 -7.65
CA ILE A 67 -19.14 -14.81 -8.54
C ILE A 67 -17.67 -14.67 -8.97
N THR A 68 -16.75 -14.62 -8.00
CA THR A 68 -15.34 -14.42 -8.28
C THR A 68 -14.74 -15.59 -9.07
N GLU A 69 -15.11 -16.83 -8.75
CA GLU A 69 -14.63 -18.03 -9.44
C GLU A 69 -15.07 -18.03 -10.91
N ASN A 70 -16.34 -17.76 -11.18
CA ASN A 70 -16.88 -17.71 -12.54
C ASN A 70 -16.21 -16.60 -13.38
N LEU A 71 -16.06 -15.42 -12.81
CA LEU A 71 -15.39 -14.31 -13.49
C LEU A 71 -13.89 -14.57 -13.70
N ALA A 72 -13.21 -15.21 -12.75
CA ALA A 72 -11.81 -15.57 -12.90
C ALA A 72 -11.62 -16.61 -14.03
N ILE A 73 -12.50 -17.62 -14.11
CA ILE A 73 -12.50 -18.60 -15.20
C ILE A 73 -12.70 -17.90 -16.55
N THR A 74 -13.70 -17.01 -16.64
CA THR A 74 -14.01 -16.26 -17.87
C THR A 74 -12.84 -15.39 -18.30
N ALA A 75 -12.15 -14.74 -17.35
CA ALA A 75 -10.99 -13.92 -17.61
C ALA A 75 -9.68 -14.71 -17.86
N GLY A 76 -9.70 -16.04 -17.73
CA GLY A 76 -8.50 -16.87 -17.84
C GLY A 76 -7.47 -16.60 -16.74
N LEU A 77 -7.94 -16.25 -15.54
CA LEU A 77 -7.12 -15.96 -14.38
C LEU A 77 -7.20 -17.06 -13.34
N PRO A 78 -6.14 -17.32 -12.56
CA PRO A 78 -6.26 -18.15 -11.37
C PRO A 78 -7.20 -17.48 -10.36
N MET A 79 -7.96 -18.28 -9.62
CA MET A 79 -8.83 -17.80 -8.55
C MET A 79 -8.02 -17.01 -7.52
N PRO A 80 -8.28 -15.71 -7.30
CA PRO A 80 -7.60 -14.93 -6.28
C PRO A 80 -8.07 -15.35 -4.88
N LYS A 81 -7.27 -15.07 -3.87
CA LYS A 81 -7.71 -15.22 -2.48
C LYS A 81 -8.74 -14.15 -2.16
N LEU A 82 -9.81 -14.51 -1.48
CA LEU A 82 -10.86 -13.59 -1.08
C LEU A 82 -10.69 -13.18 0.38
N TYR A 83 -10.87 -11.88 0.63
CA TYR A 83 -10.81 -11.29 1.97
C TYR A 83 -12.02 -10.40 2.23
N LEU A 84 -12.51 -10.44 3.46
CA LEU A 84 -13.54 -9.55 3.94
C LEU A 84 -12.94 -8.55 4.92
N ILE A 85 -13.31 -7.28 4.76
CA ILE A 85 -12.97 -6.18 5.64
C ILE A 85 -14.24 -5.72 6.35
N HIS A 86 -14.22 -5.65 7.66
CA HIS A 86 -15.34 -5.14 8.44
C HIS A 86 -15.28 -3.60 8.44
N ASP A 87 -15.89 -3.00 7.43
CA ASP A 87 -16.01 -1.55 7.26
C ASP A 87 -17.36 -1.25 6.61
N ASP A 88 -18.06 -0.24 7.12
CA ASP A 88 -19.36 0.19 6.60
C ASP A 88 -19.25 1.01 5.29
N ALA A 89 -18.06 1.57 5.00
CA ALA A 89 -17.81 2.25 3.74
C ALA A 89 -17.73 1.21 2.60
N PRO A 90 -18.52 1.37 1.51
CA PRO A 90 -18.48 0.45 0.37
C PRO A 90 -17.13 0.56 -0.36
N ASN A 91 -16.37 -0.53 -0.38
CA ASN A 91 -15.09 -0.58 -1.04
C ASN A 91 -14.72 -2.01 -1.47
N ALA A 92 -13.97 -2.12 -2.56
CA ALA A 92 -13.28 -3.33 -2.98
C ALA A 92 -11.94 -2.95 -3.59
N PHE A 93 -10.96 -3.84 -3.51
CA PHE A 93 -9.68 -3.65 -4.17
C PHE A 93 -8.96 -4.97 -4.41
N ALA A 94 -8.18 -5.01 -5.49
CA ALA A 94 -7.24 -6.09 -5.75
C ALA A 94 -5.83 -5.72 -5.29
N THR A 95 -5.12 -6.69 -4.74
CA THR A 95 -3.73 -6.55 -4.30
C THR A 95 -2.93 -7.80 -4.63
N GLY A 96 -1.61 -7.69 -4.67
CA GLY A 96 -0.73 -8.82 -4.93
C GLY A 96 0.45 -8.46 -5.81
N ARG A 97 1.41 -9.38 -5.93
CA ARG A 97 2.60 -9.17 -6.76
C ARG A 97 2.45 -9.67 -8.20
N ASP A 98 1.60 -10.67 -8.41
CA ASP A 98 1.34 -11.29 -9.71
C ASP A 98 -0.04 -11.99 -9.72
N LYS A 99 -0.45 -12.49 -10.89
CA LYS A 99 -1.75 -13.15 -11.08
C LYS A 99 -1.97 -14.37 -10.19
N THR A 100 -0.91 -15.09 -9.83
CA THR A 100 -0.97 -16.30 -9.00
C THR A 100 -0.94 -16.01 -7.50
N HIS A 101 -0.51 -14.80 -7.14
CA HIS A 101 -0.45 -14.30 -5.75
C HIS A 101 -1.36 -13.07 -5.58
N ALA A 102 -2.48 -13.06 -6.28
CA ALA A 102 -3.49 -12.02 -6.18
C ALA A 102 -4.50 -12.31 -5.07
N ALA A 103 -5.01 -11.25 -4.49
CA ALA A 103 -6.11 -11.27 -3.56
C ALA A 103 -7.10 -10.15 -3.88
N VAL A 104 -8.37 -10.40 -3.68
CA VAL A 104 -9.45 -9.41 -3.75
C VAL A 104 -10.03 -9.24 -2.36
N ALA A 105 -10.10 -8.01 -1.89
CA ALA A 105 -10.72 -7.65 -0.62
C ALA A 105 -12.01 -6.87 -0.88
N VAL A 106 -13.04 -7.18 -0.11
CA VAL A 106 -14.36 -6.56 -0.20
C VAL A 106 -14.80 -6.14 1.19
N THR A 107 -15.43 -4.99 1.34
CA THR A 107 -15.96 -4.53 2.63
C THR A 107 -17.37 -5.07 2.89
N THR A 108 -17.72 -5.19 4.17
CA THR A 108 -19.09 -5.54 4.59
C THR A 108 -20.10 -4.50 4.08
N GLY A 109 -19.73 -3.21 4.04
CA GLY A 109 -20.54 -2.14 3.51
C GLY A 109 -20.89 -2.35 2.04
N LEU A 110 -19.93 -2.73 1.19
CA LEU A 110 -20.17 -3.00 -0.22
C LEU A 110 -21.15 -4.18 -0.39
N LEU A 111 -20.94 -5.28 0.31
CA LEU A 111 -21.83 -6.46 0.21
C LEU A 111 -23.23 -6.19 0.72
N SER A 112 -23.42 -5.21 1.59
CA SER A 112 -24.75 -4.84 2.11
C SER A 112 -25.50 -3.84 1.23
N MET A 113 -24.77 -3.06 0.43
CA MET A 113 -25.34 -1.96 -0.38
C MET A 113 -25.62 -2.38 -1.82
N LEU A 114 -24.83 -3.29 -2.37
CA LEU A 114 -24.90 -3.68 -3.77
C LEU A 114 -25.66 -4.99 -3.96
N ASP A 115 -26.39 -5.06 -5.06
CA ASP A 115 -27.00 -6.30 -5.51
C ASP A 115 -25.97 -7.22 -6.18
N ARG A 116 -26.41 -8.44 -6.52
CA ARG A 116 -25.52 -9.44 -7.10
C ARG A 116 -24.88 -8.99 -8.41
N SER A 117 -25.62 -8.31 -9.27
CA SER A 117 -25.13 -7.87 -10.59
C SER A 117 -24.13 -6.72 -10.44
N GLU A 118 -24.35 -5.85 -9.48
CA GLU A 118 -23.42 -4.77 -9.14
C GLU A 118 -22.11 -5.32 -8.54
N ILE A 119 -22.21 -6.33 -7.65
CA ILE A 119 -21.03 -7.02 -7.10
C ILE A 119 -20.25 -7.71 -8.22
N GLU A 120 -20.93 -8.37 -9.18
CA GLU A 120 -20.28 -8.98 -10.35
C GLU A 120 -19.49 -7.92 -11.15
N GLY A 121 -20.06 -6.73 -11.39
CA GLY A 121 -19.36 -5.63 -12.05
C GLY A 121 -18.11 -5.17 -11.31
N VAL A 122 -18.22 -4.96 -10.00
CA VAL A 122 -17.07 -4.56 -9.15
C VAL A 122 -15.97 -5.62 -9.16
N ILE A 123 -16.33 -6.89 -8.99
CA ILE A 123 -15.34 -7.99 -9.00
C ILE A 123 -14.71 -8.16 -10.38
N ALA A 124 -15.47 -8.00 -11.47
CA ALA A 124 -14.92 -8.03 -12.83
C ALA A 124 -13.87 -6.93 -13.04
N HIS A 125 -14.16 -5.71 -12.57
CA HIS A 125 -13.22 -4.59 -12.58
C HIS A 125 -11.92 -4.91 -11.83
N GLU A 126 -12.02 -5.44 -10.61
CA GLU A 126 -10.86 -5.83 -9.82
C GLU A 126 -10.04 -6.95 -10.47
N LEU A 127 -10.70 -7.93 -11.09
CA LEU A 127 -10.04 -9.00 -11.84
C LEU A 127 -9.32 -8.46 -13.09
N ALA A 128 -9.86 -7.42 -13.74
CA ALA A 128 -9.20 -6.76 -14.85
C ALA A 128 -7.85 -6.14 -14.43
N HIS A 129 -7.77 -5.52 -13.24
CA HIS A 129 -6.51 -5.04 -12.66
C HIS A 129 -5.49 -6.16 -12.43
N ILE A 130 -5.95 -7.33 -11.97
CA ILE A 130 -5.09 -8.52 -11.84
C ILE A 130 -4.60 -8.97 -13.22
N GLY A 131 -5.48 -9.02 -14.21
CA GLY A 131 -5.17 -9.37 -15.59
C GLY A 131 -4.12 -8.46 -16.23
N ASN A 132 -4.22 -7.17 -15.98
CA ASN A 132 -3.32 -6.13 -16.52
C ASN A 132 -1.99 -5.99 -15.75
N ARG A 133 -1.79 -6.72 -14.65
CA ARG A 133 -0.62 -6.62 -13.74
C ARG A 133 -0.49 -5.26 -13.05
N ASP A 134 -1.61 -4.56 -12.86
CA ASP A 134 -1.63 -3.24 -12.22
C ASP A 134 -1.52 -3.33 -10.71
N ILE A 135 -1.97 -4.46 -10.15
CA ILE A 135 -1.99 -4.73 -8.72
C ILE A 135 -0.63 -4.55 -8.04
N LEU A 136 0.47 -4.97 -8.69
CA LEU A 136 1.81 -4.83 -8.11
C LEU A 136 2.17 -3.36 -7.90
N LEU A 137 1.87 -2.51 -8.89
CA LEU A 137 2.22 -1.09 -8.82
C LEU A 137 1.40 -0.39 -7.73
N THR A 138 0.07 -0.59 -7.72
CA THR A 138 -0.83 -0.03 -6.70
C THR A 138 -0.43 -0.49 -5.29
N THR A 139 -0.15 -1.79 -5.14
CA THR A 139 0.26 -2.37 -3.86
C THR A 139 1.58 -1.77 -3.36
N ILE A 140 2.58 -1.61 -4.23
CA ILE A 140 3.86 -0.97 -3.87
C ILE A 140 3.64 0.47 -3.42
N VAL A 141 2.80 1.23 -4.14
CA VAL A 141 2.49 2.61 -3.79
C VAL A 141 1.88 2.71 -2.41
N VAL A 142 0.87 1.88 -2.10
CA VAL A 142 0.21 1.87 -0.77
C VAL A 142 1.21 1.60 0.34
N ILE A 143 2.11 0.61 0.16
CA ILE A 143 3.14 0.28 1.15
C ILE A 143 4.13 1.43 1.34
N LEU A 144 4.59 2.04 0.25
CA LEU A 144 5.56 3.13 0.31
C LEU A 144 4.97 4.37 1.00
N VAL A 145 3.72 4.71 0.68
CA VAL A 145 2.99 5.80 1.33
C VAL A 145 2.80 5.52 2.82
N GLY A 146 2.36 4.31 3.17
CA GLY A 146 2.23 3.88 4.56
C GLY A 146 3.55 3.99 5.32
N PHE A 147 4.65 3.56 4.71
CA PHE A 147 5.98 3.67 5.33
C PHE A 147 6.42 5.12 5.55
N VAL A 148 6.25 5.99 4.56
CA VAL A 148 6.60 7.42 4.69
C VAL A 148 5.74 8.09 5.77
N THR A 149 4.48 7.73 5.87
CA THR A 149 3.58 8.22 6.92
C THR A 149 4.03 7.78 8.31
N LEU A 150 4.37 6.50 8.49
CA LEU A 150 4.92 5.98 9.75
C LEU A 150 6.24 6.64 10.12
N LEU A 151 7.10 6.87 9.14
CA LEU A 151 8.38 7.55 9.35
C LEU A 151 8.18 9.02 9.77
N SER A 152 7.24 9.72 9.13
CA SER A 152 6.84 11.07 9.52
C SER A 152 6.33 11.12 10.96
N ASP A 153 5.40 10.22 11.33
CA ASP A 153 4.85 10.14 12.68
C ASP A 153 5.95 9.83 13.72
N PHE A 154 6.87 8.93 13.39
CA PHE A 154 8.03 8.64 14.23
C PHE A 154 8.89 9.88 14.50
N PHE A 155 9.24 10.66 13.46
CA PHE A 155 10.04 11.88 13.61
C PHE A 155 9.31 12.96 14.40
N LEU A 156 8.02 13.16 14.13
CA LEU A 156 7.20 14.09 14.89
C LEU A 156 7.13 13.69 16.37
N ARG A 157 6.86 12.43 16.67
CA ARG A 157 6.82 11.92 18.06
C ARG A 157 8.18 12.06 18.74
N MET A 158 9.27 11.70 18.06
CA MET A 158 10.61 11.84 18.61
C MET A 158 10.94 13.31 18.96
N THR A 159 10.40 14.26 18.20
CA THR A 159 10.58 15.69 18.43
C THR A 159 9.72 16.18 19.60
N PHE A 160 8.44 15.78 19.65
CA PHE A 160 7.50 16.26 20.68
C PHE A 160 7.63 15.54 22.03
N TYR A 161 7.89 14.21 22.01
CA TYR A 161 7.95 13.40 23.23
C TYR A 161 9.38 13.07 23.68
N GLY A 162 10.40 13.39 22.91
CA GLY A 162 11.80 13.16 23.24
C GLY A 162 12.38 14.03 24.36
N HIS A 163 11.54 14.73 25.13
CA HIS A 163 11.91 15.63 26.23
C HIS A 163 12.36 14.94 27.52
N GLY A 164 12.45 13.61 27.53
CA GLY A 164 12.64 12.83 28.76
C GLY A 164 14.05 12.29 29.03
N GLY A 165 15.12 12.96 28.64
CA GLY A 165 16.44 12.48 29.06
C GLY A 165 17.64 13.04 28.32
N GLY A 166 18.28 14.05 28.88
CA GLY A 166 19.62 14.47 28.47
C GLY A 166 19.75 15.95 28.08
N ARG A 167 20.51 16.68 28.84
CA ARG A 167 20.73 18.13 28.81
C ARG A 167 21.51 18.66 27.59
N ASP A 168 21.85 17.83 26.58
CA ASP A 168 22.78 18.21 25.51
C ASP A 168 22.33 17.84 24.08
N ARG A 169 21.01 17.77 23.78
CA ARG A 169 20.62 17.75 22.37
C ARG A 169 20.63 19.15 21.82
N ASP A 170 21.59 19.40 20.94
CA ASP A 170 21.73 20.64 20.18
C ASP A 170 20.36 20.99 19.57
N GLY A 171 19.80 22.17 19.90
CA GLY A 171 18.49 22.62 19.42
C GLY A 171 18.39 22.61 17.88
N ARG A 172 19.54 22.63 17.20
CA ARG A 172 19.64 22.48 15.74
C ARG A 172 19.19 21.09 15.28
N VAL A 173 19.60 20.01 15.97
CA VAL A 173 19.22 18.64 15.63
C VAL A 173 17.71 18.45 15.79
N GLN A 174 17.13 18.98 16.86
CA GLN A 174 15.69 18.92 17.11
C GLN A 174 14.90 19.68 16.03
N MET A 175 15.36 20.86 15.64
CA MET A 175 14.73 21.63 14.56
C MET A 175 14.80 20.93 13.22
N ILE A 176 15.92 20.27 12.89
CA ILE A 176 16.09 19.51 11.65
C ILE A 176 15.16 18.30 11.63
N LEU A 177 15.05 17.55 12.74
CA LEU A 177 14.14 16.41 12.86
C LEU A 177 12.68 16.83 12.68
N LEU A 178 12.30 17.98 13.28
CA LEU A 178 10.96 18.57 13.12
C LEU A 178 10.68 18.94 11.66
N LEU A 179 11.60 19.63 11.01
CA LEU A 179 11.45 20.03 9.61
C LEU A 179 11.32 18.82 8.68
N ILE A 180 12.15 17.79 8.89
CA ILE A 180 12.06 16.55 8.10
C ILE A 180 10.71 15.86 8.32
N GLY A 181 10.25 15.73 9.57
CA GLY A 181 8.95 15.16 9.88
C GLY A 181 7.80 15.90 9.21
N ILE A 182 7.80 17.23 9.24
CA ILE A 182 6.79 18.08 8.59
C ILE A 182 6.85 17.93 7.06
N VAL A 183 8.05 17.98 6.47
CA VAL A 183 8.20 17.81 5.01
C VAL A 183 7.70 16.45 4.58
N LEU A 184 8.04 15.38 5.28
CA LEU A 184 7.55 14.03 4.97
C LEU A 184 6.03 13.94 5.13
N ALA A 185 5.44 14.55 6.17
CA ALA A 185 4.00 14.58 6.38
C ALA A 185 3.22 15.26 5.25
N ILE A 186 3.81 16.30 4.64
CA ILE A 186 3.20 17.03 3.52
C ILE A 186 3.46 16.31 2.19
N VAL A 187 4.68 15.84 1.96
CA VAL A 187 5.09 15.26 0.67
C VAL A 187 4.48 13.87 0.45
N ALA A 188 4.36 13.04 1.50
CA ALA A 188 3.82 11.69 1.37
C ALA A 188 2.42 11.64 0.73
N PRO A 189 1.41 12.37 1.23
CA PRO A 189 0.08 12.37 0.62
C PRO A 189 0.08 12.98 -0.80
N LEU A 190 0.91 13.98 -1.08
CA LEU A 190 1.02 14.57 -2.41
C LEU A 190 1.60 13.58 -3.43
N VAL A 191 2.66 12.89 -3.06
CA VAL A 191 3.25 11.82 -3.90
C VAL A 191 2.25 10.70 -4.12
N ALA A 192 1.52 10.27 -3.09
CA ALA A 192 0.45 9.28 -3.21
C ALA A 192 -0.62 9.72 -4.20
N MET A 193 -1.11 10.97 -4.08
CA MET A 193 -2.11 11.53 -4.98
C MET A 193 -1.61 11.60 -6.43
N VAL A 194 -0.39 12.07 -6.66
CA VAL A 194 0.19 12.14 -8.01
C VAL A 194 0.34 10.75 -8.63
N ILE A 195 0.78 9.76 -7.84
CA ILE A 195 0.94 8.38 -8.31
C ILE A 195 -0.44 7.77 -8.61
N GLN A 196 -1.43 7.97 -7.73
CA GLN A 196 -2.81 7.52 -7.97
C GLN A 196 -3.38 8.15 -9.25
N LEU A 197 -3.22 9.46 -9.45
CA LEU A 197 -3.69 10.15 -10.66
C LEU A 197 -2.96 9.68 -11.92
N ALA A 198 -1.67 9.40 -11.84
CA ALA A 198 -0.89 8.91 -12.98
C ALA A 198 -1.25 7.48 -13.38
N ILE A 199 -1.62 6.64 -12.40
CA ILE A 199 -2.03 5.25 -12.62
C ILE A 199 -3.49 5.20 -13.10
N SER A 200 -4.40 5.97 -12.49
CA SER A 200 -5.84 5.90 -12.68
C SER A 200 -6.23 6.18 -14.14
N ARG A 201 -5.78 7.28 -14.73
CA ARG A 201 -6.30 7.72 -16.03
C ARG A 201 -6.09 6.76 -17.22
N ASN A 202 -4.97 6.09 -17.32
CA ASN A 202 -4.68 5.20 -18.46
C ASN A 202 -5.12 3.75 -18.24
N ARG A 203 -5.36 3.35 -17.00
CA ARG A 203 -5.60 1.96 -16.62
C ARG A 203 -7.06 1.69 -16.27
N GLU A 204 -7.80 2.68 -15.80
CA GLU A 204 -9.26 2.58 -15.67
C GLU A 204 -9.93 2.37 -17.03
N PHE A 205 -9.53 3.10 -18.07
CA PHE A 205 -10.01 2.84 -19.44
C PHE A 205 -9.75 1.42 -19.95
N LEU A 206 -8.63 0.81 -19.54
CA LEU A 206 -8.29 -0.57 -19.93
C LEU A 206 -9.02 -1.61 -19.07
N ALA A 207 -9.31 -1.30 -17.81
CA ALA A 207 -10.07 -2.18 -16.92
C ALA A 207 -11.55 -2.18 -17.30
N ASP A 208 -12.13 -1.00 -17.55
CA ASP A 208 -13.52 -0.85 -17.99
C ASP A 208 -13.75 -1.52 -19.36
N ALA A 209 -12.85 -1.31 -20.31
CA ALA A 209 -12.93 -1.96 -21.65
C ALA A 209 -12.82 -3.49 -21.62
N ARG A 210 -12.28 -4.08 -20.53
CA ARG A 210 -12.21 -5.55 -20.36
C ARG A 210 -13.29 -6.08 -19.41
N GLY A 211 -13.88 -5.25 -18.57
CA GLY A 211 -14.99 -5.60 -17.69
C GLY A 211 -16.34 -5.68 -18.44
N GLU A 212 -16.41 -5.08 -19.64
CA GLU A 212 -17.59 -5.13 -20.52
C GLU A 212 -17.66 -6.41 -21.40
N LEU A 213 -16.71 -7.34 -21.27
CA LEU A 213 -16.68 -8.63 -21.98
C LEU A 213 -17.15 -9.77 -21.09
#